data_e238fcf7c884add8a7da5416a6c541c1
#
_entry.id   e238fcf7c884add8a7da5416a6c541c1
#
_cell.length_a   1.000
_cell.length_b   1.000
_cell.length_c   1.000
_cell.angle_alpha   90.00
_cell.angle_beta   90.00
_cell.angle_gamma   90.00
#
_symmetry.space_group_name_H-M   'P 1'
#
loop_
_entity.id
_entity.type
_entity.pdbx_description
1 polymer ?
#
loop_
_entity_poly.entity_id
_entity_poly.type
_entity_poly.pdbx_seq_one_letter_code
_entity_poly.pdbx_strand_id
1 'polypeptide(L)'
;MRPDVVFTVIFRKDGEFLSAPTVLGEFGRELCVEIPELMRAQVMAMAPNQEGRSFTYAKMAIFQDNAWQASKEMSMEANLSMTPSFEYTVPETSYRFVVMPRRVILASQSGRFLATSRTEIVTKTAWHFD
;
A
#
# COMPACT_ATOMS: atom_id res chain seq x y z
N MET A 1 -7.69 2.23 17.08
CA MET A 1 -7.02 2.88 15.95
C MET A 1 -8.00 3.69 15.13
N ARG A 2 -7.57 4.82 14.69
CA ARG A 2 -8.38 5.67 13.83
C ARG A 2 -7.72 5.74 12.47
N PRO A 3 -8.18 5.00 11.51
CA PRO A 3 -7.48 4.92 10.23
C PRO A 3 -7.60 6.23 9.44
N ASP A 4 -6.52 6.57 8.77
CA ASP A 4 -6.42 7.77 7.95
C ASP A 4 -6.33 7.43 6.47
N VAL A 5 -5.75 6.28 6.17
CA VAL A 5 -5.42 5.93 4.81
C VAL A 5 -5.70 4.45 4.58
N VAL A 6 -6.13 4.14 3.36
CA VAL A 6 -6.33 2.77 2.91
C VAL A 6 -5.31 2.52 1.81
N PHE A 7 -4.54 1.47 1.98
CA PHE A 7 -3.60 1.05 0.94
C PHE A 7 -4.13 -0.20 0.26
N THR A 8 -4.21 -0.18 -1.05
CA THR A 8 -4.39 -1.39 -1.83
C THR A 8 -3.10 -1.63 -2.56
N VAL A 9 -2.54 -2.81 -2.39
CA VAL A 9 -1.29 -3.17 -3.06
C VAL A 9 -1.58 -4.37 -3.96
N ILE A 10 -1.38 -4.18 -5.25
CA ILE A 10 -1.61 -5.24 -6.22
C ILE A 10 -0.26 -5.88 -6.53
N PHE A 11 -0.21 -7.19 -6.39
CA PHE A 11 0.99 -7.95 -6.71
C PHE A 11 0.76 -8.72 -7.99
N ARG A 12 1.68 -8.59 -8.93
CA ARG A 12 1.64 -9.32 -10.21
C ARG A 12 2.98 -9.97 -10.48
N LYS A 13 2.93 -11.08 -11.20
CA LYS A 13 4.11 -11.76 -11.65
C LYS A 13 3.80 -12.38 -13.01
N ASP A 14 4.67 -12.18 -13.99
CA ASP A 14 4.50 -12.70 -15.35
C ASP A 14 3.16 -12.26 -15.96
N GLY A 15 2.74 -11.06 -15.64
CA GLY A 15 1.48 -10.53 -16.14
C GLY A 15 0.25 -11.06 -15.43
N GLU A 16 0.43 -11.96 -14.48
CA GLU A 16 -0.68 -12.55 -13.76
C GLU A 16 -0.93 -11.82 -12.44
N PHE A 17 -2.20 -11.66 -12.13
CA PHE A 17 -2.62 -11.11 -10.85
C PHE A 17 -2.40 -12.18 -9.77
N LEU A 18 -1.73 -11.80 -8.70
CA LEU A 18 -1.50 -12.71 -7.59
C LEU A 18 -2.38 -12.41 -6.40
N SER A 19 -2.42 -11.14 -6.01
CA SER A 19 -3.15 -10.75 -4.82
C SER A 19 -3.28 -9.23 -4.79
N ALA A 20 -4.29 -8.75 -4.09
CA ALA A 20 -4.49 -7.30 -3.93
C ALA A 20 -4.98 -7.01 -2.52
N PRO A 21 -4.14 -7.23 -1.52
CA PRO A 21 -4.54 -6.94 -0.15
C PRO A 21 -4.80 -5.46 0.06
N THR A 22 -5.74 -5.18 0.94
CA THR A 22 -6.08 -3.81 1.32
C THR A 22 -5.94 -3.72 2.83
N VAL A 23 -5.22 -2.71 3.29
CA VAL A 23 -5.00 -2.51 4.72
C VAL A 23 -5.29 -1.08 5.11
N LEU A 24 -5.73 -0.91 6.34
CA LEU A 24 -5.97 0.41 6.91
C LEU A 24 -4.75 0.83 7.73
N GLY A 25 -4.42 2.08 7.67
CA GLY A 25 -3.30 2.59 8.43
C GLY A 25 -3.49 4.02 8.88
N GLU A 26 -2.55 4.48 9.67
CA GLU A 26 -2.51 5.86 10.14
C GLU A 26 -1.40 6.59 9.40
N PHE A 27 -1.57 7.89 9.23
CA PHE A 27 -0.51 8.70 8.64
C PHE A 27 0.75 8.59 9.47
N GLY A 28 1.88 8.50 8.79
CA GLY A 28 3.18 8.41 9.44
C GLY A 28 3.53 7.05 9.99
N ARG A 29 2.70 6.04 9.73
CA ARG A 29 2.92 4.71 10.24
C ARG A 29 3.18 3.75 9.11
N GLU A 30 4.27 3.02 9.22
CA GLU A 30 4.67 2.07 8.20
C GLU A 30 3.93 0.75 8.35
N LEU A 31 3.47 0.22 7.23
CA LEU A 31 2.79 -1.05 7.18
C LEU A 31 3.48 -1.96 6.19
N CYS A 32 3.35 -3.26 6.43
CA CYS A 32 3.91 -4.26 5.54
C CYS A 32 2.80 -5.17 5.05
N VAL A 33 2.80 -5.42 3.76
CA VAL A 33 1.87 -6.35 3.13
C VAL A 33 2.70 -7.34 2.36
N GLU A 34 2.42 -8.61 2.52
CA GLU A 34 3.32 -9.61 1.99
C GLU A 34 2.57 -10.85 1.49
N ILE A 35 3.07 -11.42 0.40
CA ILE A 35 2.77 -12.78 0.01
C ILE A 35 3.98 -13.58 0.48
N PRO A 36 3.82 -14.47 1.45
CA PRO A 36 4.97 -15.16 2.06
C PRO A 36 5.86 -15.81 1.03
N GLU A 37 7.16 -15.60 1.19
CA GLU A 37 8.20 -16.17 0.36
C GLU A 37 8.06 -15.81 -1.12
N LEU A 38 7.43 -14.68 -1.42
CA LEU A 38 7.24 -14.26 -2.79
C LEU A 38 7.46 -12.77 -2.98
N MET A 39 6.59 -11.95 -2.44
CA MET A 39 6.63 -10.50 -2.65
C MET A 39 6.19 -9.77 -1.39
N ARG A 40 6.74 -8.59 -1.17
CA ARG A 40 6.44 -7.79 0.01
C ARG A 40 6.51 -6.31 -0.33
N ALA A 41 5.60 -5.54 0.24
CA ALA A 41 5.59 -4.09 0.09
C ALA A 41 5.50 -3.44 1.46
N GLN A 42 6.39 -2.48 1.71
CA GLN A 42 6.34 -1.64 2.90
C GLN A 42 5.82 -0.29 2.45
N VAL A 43 4.76 0.19 3.07
CA VAL A 43 4.11 1.42 2.62
C VAL A 43 3.83 2.33 3.80
N MET A 44 3.85 3.64 3.52
CA MET A 44 3.56 4.64 4.52
C MET A 44 3.09 5.91 3.82
N ALA A 45 2.08 6.55 4.34
CA ALA A 45 1.62 7.83 3.82
C ALA A 45 1.72 8.87 4.93
N MET A 46 2.16 10.07 4.55
CA MET A 46 2.24 11.17 5.48
C MET A 46 0.96 11.99 5.43
N ALA A 47 0.70 12.71 6.50
CA ALA A 47 -0.47 13.59 6.54
C ALA A 47 -0.39 14.62 5.41
N PRO A 48 -1.53 15.00 4.83
CA PRO A 48 -1.52 15.95 3.73
C PRO A 48 -1.05 17.34 4.18
N ASN A 49 -0.41 18.03 3.26
CA ASN A 49 0.00 19.41 3.50
C ASN A 49 -1.20 20.34 3.28
N GLN A 50 -0.94 21.65 3.31
CA GLN A 50 -2.00 22.63 3.19
C GLN A 50 -2.73 22.57 1.84
N GLU A 51 -2.06 22.01 0.85
CA GLU A 51 -2.64 21.85 -0.49
C GLU A 51 -3.35 20.53 -0.67
N GLY A 52 -3.44 19.74 0.38
CA GLY A 52 -4.10 18.45 0.32
C GLY A 52 -3.26 17.35 -0.30
N ARG A 53 -1.96 17.55 -0.41
CA ARG A 53 -1.08 16.57 -1.03
C ARG A 53 -0.28 15.83 0.03
N SER A 54 -0.20 14.54 -0.14
CA SER A 54 0.52 13.64 0.78
C SER A 54 1.68 12.98 0.07
N PHE A 55 2.75 12.76 0.82
CA PHE A 55 3.82 11.90 0.33
C PHE A 55 3.52 10.48 0.74
N THR A 56 3.60 9.57 -0.20
CA THR A 56 3.49 8.14 0.05
C THR A 56 4.84 7.52 -0.24
N TYR A 57 5.31 6.72 0.69
CA TYR A 57 6.60 6.05 0.57
C TYR A 57 6.36 4.56 0.43
N ALA A 58 7.14 3.93 -0.42
CA ALA A 58 7.00 2.50 -0.63
C ALA A 58 8.36 1.87 -0.88
N LYS A 59 8.53 0.67 -0.36
CA LYS A 59 9.72 -0.11 -0.59
C LYS A 59 9.25 -1.53 -0.88
N MET A 60 9.69 -2.05 -2.01
CA MET A 60 9.24 -3.37 -2.47
C MET A 60 10.36 -4.37 -2.27
N ALA A 61 9.98 -5.62 -2.12
CA ALA A 61 10.95 -6.70 -2.03
C ALA A 61 10.38 -7.93 -2.70
N ILE A 62 11.26 -8.70 -3.32
CA ILE A 62 10.90 -10.00 -3.88
C ILE A 62 11.79 -11.04 -3.23
N PHE A 63 11.27 -12.25 -3.14
CA PHE A 63 12.00 -13.35 -2.54
C PHE A 63 12.58 -14.19 -3.65
N GLN A 64 13.90 -14.20 -3.77
CA GLN A 64 14.63 -14.99 -4.76
C GLN A 64 15.89 -15.53 -4.15
N ASP A 65 16.25 -16.74 -4.53
CA ASP A 65 17.50 -17.38 -4.07
C ASP A 65 17.56 -17.39 -2.54
N ASN A 66 16.43 -17.73 -1.92
CA ASN A 66 16.32 -17.85 -0.47
C ASN A 66 16.61 -16.55 0.28
N ALA A 67 16.38 -15.42 -0.35
CA ALA A 67 16.63 -14.14 0.28
C ALA A 67 15.67 -13.07 -0.23
N TRP A 68 15.38 -12.11 0.62
CA TRP A 68 14.59 -10.95 0.21
C TRP A 68 15.53 -9.94 -0.44
N GLN A 69 15.12 -9.49 -1.62
CA GLN A 69 15.88 -8.48 -2.36
C GLN A 69 15.00 -7.25 -2.44
N ALA A 70 15.41 -6.20 -1.78
CA ALA A 70 14.60 -5.00 -1.64
C ALA A 70 15.00 -3.92 -2.64
N SER A 71 14.02 -3.15 -3.06
CA SER A 71 14.24 -1.98 -3.87
C SER A 71 14.67 -0.82 -2.99
N LYS A 72 15.05 0.27 -3.62
CA LYS A 72 15.23 1.53 -2.91
C LYS A 72 13.85 2.04 -2.51
N GLU A 73 13.84 2.88 -1.48
CA GLU A 73 12.60 3.53 -1.10
C GLU A 73 12.19 4.50 -2.21
N MET A 74 10.91 4.46 -2.52
CA MET A 74 10.34 5.34 -3.54
C MET A 74 9.31 6.22 -2.89
N SER A 75 9.10 7.40 -3.47
CA SER A 75 8.11 8.31 -2.95
C SER A 75 7.26 8.86 -4.08
N MET A 76 6.02 9.17 -3.75
CA MET A 76 5.09 9.78 -4.67
C MET A 76 4.30 10.83 -3.90
N GLU A 77 4.17 12.00 -4.48
CA GLU A 77 3.33 13.04 -3.89
C GLU A 77 2.05 13.13 -4.68
N ALA A 78 0.91 13.07 -3.98
CA ALA A 78 -0.37 13.11 -4.65
C ALA A 78 -1.47 13.50 -3.67
N ASN A 79 -2.60 13.91 -4.24
CA ASN A 79 -3.80 14.13 -3.45
C ASN A 79 -4.50 12.78 -3.30
N LEU A 80 -4.53 12.25 -2.09
CA LEU A 80 -5.05 10.91 -1.85
C LEU A 80 -6.55 10.81 -2.11
N SER A 81 -7.24 11.94 -2.14
CA SER A 81 -8.67 11.94 -2.46
C SER A 81 -8.93 11.72 -3.94
N MET A 82 -7.89 11.78 -4.76
CA MET A 82 -8.00 11.59 -6.21
C MET A 82 -7.63 10.18 -6.63
N THR A 83 -7.58 9.26 -5.70
CA THR A 83 -7.28 7.84 -5.93
C THR A 83 -6.04 7.62 -6.79
N PRO A 84 -4.89 8.13 -6.36
CA PRO A 84 -3.67 7.95 -7.15
C PRO A 84 -3.19 6.50 -7.11
N SER A 85 -2.42 6.12 -8.11
CA SER A 85 -1.77 4.83 -8.09
C SER A 85 -0.39 4.98 -8.69
N PHE A 86 0.53 4.16 -8.24
CA PHE A 86 1.82 4.13 -8.90
C PHE A 86 2.28 2.69 -9.01
N GLU A 87 3.00 2.44 -10.10
CA GLU A 87 3.45 1.11 -10.44
C GLU A 87 4.96 1.04 -10.37
N TYR A 88 5.42 -0.11 -9.97
CA TYR A 88 6.85 -0.37 -9.95
C TYR A 88 7.08 -1.76 -10.50
N THR A 89 7.92 -1.85 -11.53
CA THR A 89 8.36 -3.13 -12.07
C THR A 89 9.77 -3.35 -11.58
N VAL A 90 10.00 -4.47 -10.92
CA VAL A 90 11.33 -4.80 -10.43
C VAL A 90 12.23 -5.01 -11.65
N PRO A 91 13.34 -4.26 -11.77
CA PRO A 91 14.19 -4.34 -12.96
C PRO A 91 14.62 -5.76 -13.27
N GLU A 92 14.58 -6.10 -14.55
CA GLU A 92 15.01 -7.40 -15.07
C GLU A 92 14.20 -8.57 -14.53
N THR A 93 12.99 -8.29 -14.10
CA THR A 93 12.08 -9.35 -13.64
C THR A 93 10.70 -9.08 -14.18
N SER A 94 9.80 -10.04 -13.94
CA SER A 94 8.40 -9.89 -14.30
C SER A 94 7.53 -9.56 -13.09
N TYR A 95 8.14 -9.20 -11.98
CA TYR A 95 7.40 -8.81 -10.78
C TYR A 95 6.97 -7.36 -10.88
N ARG A 96 5.71 -7.12 -10.56
CA ARG A 96 5.15 -5.78 -10.62
C ARG A 96 4.29 -5.51 -9.41
N PHE A 97 4.41 -4.31 -8.87
CA PHE A 97 3.63 -3.83 -7.74
C PHE A 97 2.85 -2.60 -8.16
N VAL A 98 1.61 -2.52 -7.71
CA VAL A 98 0.83 -1.30 -7.87
C VAL A 98 0.36 -0.89 -6.49
N VAL A 99 0.69 0.33 -6.08
CA VAL A 99 0.31 0.85 -4.77
C VAL A 99 -0.71 1.95 -4.95
N MET A 100 -1.84 1.79 -4.29
CA MET A 100 -2.94 2.75 -4.39
C MET A 100 -3.32 3.22 -3.00
N PRO A 101 -2.76 4.35 -2.56
CA PRO A 101 -3.15 4.93 -1.29
C PRO A 101 -4.40 5.80 -1.49
N ARG A 102 -5.33 5.70 -0.55
CA ARG A 102 -6.54 6.50 -0.59
C ARG A 102 -6.85 7.05 0.78
N ARG A 103 -7.42 8.23 0.81
CA ARG A 103 -7.84 8.81 2.06
C ARG A 103 -9.06 8.08 2.59
N VAL A 104 -9.07 7.81 3.88
CA VAL A 104 -10.25 7.22 4.50
C VAL A 104 -11.19 8.37 4.85
N ILE A 105 -12.44 8.22 4.44
CA ILE A 105 -13.47 9.20 4.73
C ILE A 105 -14.57 8.53 5.52
N LEU A 106 -14.88 9.08 6.68
CA LEU A 106 -15.94 8.58 7.50
C LEU A 106 -17.23 9.33 7.17
N ALA A 107 -18.30 8.56 7.02
CA ALA A 107 -19.60 9.17 6.86
C ALA A 107 -19.99 9.80 8.20
N SER A 108 -20.15 11.10 8.21
CA SER A 108 -20.28 11.82 9.46
C SER A 108 -21.45 11.39 10.30
N GLN A 109 -22.58 11.08 9.68
CA GLN A 109 -23.78 10.71 10.42
C GLN A 109 -23.81 9.26 10.81
N SER A 110 -23.13 8.42 10.11
CA SER A 110 -23.17 6.97 10.35
C SER A 110 -21.91 6.43 10.94
N GLY A 111 -20.82 7.18 10.87
CA GLY A 111 -19.53 6.71 11.35
C GLY A 111 -18.97 5.59 10.50
N ARG A 112 -19.46 5.40 9.31
CA ARG A 112 -18.98 4.35 8.45
C ARG A 112 -17.88 4.81 7.54
N PHE A 113 -17.03 3.89 7.19
CA PHE A 113 -16.02 4.15 6.19
C PHE A 113 -16.63 4.00 4.83
N LEU A 114 -16.58 5.05 4.02
CA LEU A 114 -17.06 4.95 2.66
C LEU A 114 -16.11 4.12 1.80
N ALA A 115 -14.84 4.32 2.00
CA ALA A 115 -13.85 3.63 1.18
C ALA A 115 -13.77 2.14 1.49
N THR A 116 -14.17 1.74 2.69
CA THR A 116 -13.98 0.37 3.10
C THR A 116 -15.23 -0.46 3.11
N SER A 117 -16.36 0.13 2.72
CA SER A 117 -17.61 -0.60 2.82
C SER A 117 -17.60 -1.91 2.06
N ARG A 118 -16.77 -2.00 1.04
CA ARG A 118 -16.68 -3.21 0.26
C ARG A 118 -15.29 -3.73 0.14
N THR A 119 -14.37 -3.13 0.87
CA THR A 119 -13.00 -3.52 0.80
C THR A 119 -12.70 -4.45 1.94
N GLU A 120 -12.21 -5.60 1.62
CA GLU A 120 -11.84 -6.54 2.64
C GLU A 120 -10.51 -6.17 3.24
N ILE A 121 -10.47 -6.15 4.56
CA ILE A 121 -9.22 -5.87 5.26
C ILE A 121 -8.48 -7.19 5.41
N VAL A 122 -7.32 -7.26 4.82
CA VAL A 122 -6.52 -8.47 4.88
C VAL A 122 -5.51 -8.33 6.00
N THR A 123 -5.99 -8.48 7.21
CA THR A 123 -5.13 -8.27 8.37
C THR A 123 -4.06 -9.31 8.51
N LYS A 124 -4.29 -10.50 7.96
CA LYS A 124 -3.32 -11.57 8.08
C LYS A 124 -2.03 -11.30 7.34
N THR A 125 -2.12 -10.46 6.33
CA THR A 125 -0.96 -10.18 5.49
C THR A 125 -0.33 -8.84 5.81
N ALA A 126 -0.80 -8.17 6.85
CA ALA A 126 -0.25 -6.88 7.23
C ALA A 126 0.58 -7.05 8.48
N TRP A 127 1.79 -6.53 8.46
CA TRP A 127 2.70 -6.62 9.58
C TRP A 127 3.31 -5.27 9.85
N HIS A 128 3.79 -5.17 11.08
CA HIS A 128 4.63 -4.05 11.42
C HIS A 128 6.06 -4.41 11.12
N PHE A 129 6.81 -3.43 10.75
CA PHE A 129 8.22 -3.63 10.56
C PHE A 129 8.96 -3.46 11.85
N ASP A 130 9.95 -4.24 11.99
CA ASP A 130 10.84 -4.12 13.15
C ASP A 130 11.90 -3.09 12.90
#